data_6646f9c778c29975cdf1d1c2913f358b
#
_entry.id   6646f9c778c29975cdf1d1c2913f358b
#
_cell.length_a   1.000
_cell.length_b   1.000
_cell.length_c   1.000
_cell.angle_alpha   90.00
_cell.angle_beta   90.00
_cell.angle_gamma   90.00
#
_symmetry.space_group_name_H-M   'P 1'
#
loop_
_entity.id
_entity.type
_entity.pdbx_description
1 polymer ?
#
loop_
_entity_poly.entity_id
_entity_poly.type
_entity_poly.pdbx_seq_one_letter_code
_entity_poly.pdbx_strand_id
1 'polypeptide(L)'
;IRVDQADKVFLTLAEGTENTVTSGETYSEAALADKTDGAIFAHDDLTINGSGALTVTAAYKHGIAANDSLRITGGKITVTAPADTVHVNDSLHITGADITLSAGDDAIHSDTSVAILGGSITVNTCNEGIEAPEILVEDGAITVTSTDDGINACGTETSDGSLPGVTINGGTVTLLNPSGRDADGIDSNGNIDINGGLVYISLVGDGGNCA
;
A
#
# COMPACT_ATOMS: atom_id res chain seq x y z
N ILE A 1 -5.17 16.17 -6.57
CA ILE A 1 -3.84 16.82 -6.73
C ILE A 1 -3.13 16.08 -7.84
N ARG A 2 -2.60 16.82 -8.83
CA ARG A 2 -1.83 16.25 -9.92
C ARG A 2 -0.52 17.02 -10.07
N VAL A 3 0.58 16.30 -10.16
CA VAL A 3 1.91 16.87 -10.44
C VAL A 3 2.43 16.26 -11.74
N ASP A 4 2.55 17.11 -12.77
CA ASP A 4 2.87 16.67 -14.12
C ASP A 4 4.38 16.58 -14.37
N GLN A 5 5.16 17.37 -13.65
CA GLN A 5 6.61 17.40 -13.83
C GLN A 5 7.30 18.05 -12.62
N ALA A 6 8.13 17.28 -11.95
CA ALA A 6 9.01 17.72 -10.87
C ALA A 6 10.03 16.60 -10.61
N ASP A 7 11.29 16.95 -10.30
CA ASP A 7 12.25 15.92 -9.89
C ASP A 7 11.87 15.25 -8.58
N LYS A 8 11.17 15.97 -7.70
CA LYS A 8 10.65 15.49 -6.41
C LYS A 8 9.46 16.32 -5.95
N VAL A 9 8.46 15.65 -5.39
CA VAL A 9 7.28 16.28 -4.81
C VAL A 9 7.27 16.06 -3.30
N PHE A 10 7.01 17.11 -2.53
CA PHE A 10 6.81 17.02 -1.09
C PHE A 10 5.41 17.51 -0.74
N LEU A 11 4.60 16.62 -0.15
CA LEU A 11 3.34 16.96 0.47
C LEU A 11 3.51 16.95 1.99
N THR A 12 3.65 18.14 2.57
CA THR A 12 3.87 18.28 4.01
C THR A 12 2.56 18.56 4.73
N LEU A 13 2.18 17.67 5.63
CA LEU A 13 1.01 17.80 6.50
C LEU A 13 1.42 18.62 7.75
N ALA A 14 1.05 19.90 7.77
CA ALA A 14 1.41 20.76 8.86
C ALA A 14 0.77 20.30 10.18
N GLU A 15 1.48 20.47 11.28
CA GLU A 15 1.02 20.07 12.61
C GLU A 15 -0.36 20.70 12.95
N GLY A 16 -1.27 19.90 13.49
CA GLY A 16 -2.60 20.32 13.89
C GLY A 16 -3.56 20.65 12.75
N THR A 17 -3.18 20.37 11.49
CA THR A 17 -4.09 20.55 10.35
C THR A 17 -4.82 19.27 9.99
N GLU A 18 -6.04 19.43 9.48
CA GLU A 18 -6.83 18.38 8.82
C GLU A 18 -7.00 18.76 7.36
N ASN A 19 -6.54 17.88 6.47
CA ASN A 19 -6.54 18.12 5.03
C ASN A 19 -7.39 17.05 4.35
N THR A 20 -8.16 17.45 3.33
CA THR A 20 -9.01 16.53 2.58
C THR A 20 -8.77 16.69 1.09
N VAL A 21 -8.62 15.57 0.39
CA VAL A 21 -8.56 15.49 -1.07
C VAL A 21 -9.65 14.53 -1.53
N THR A 22 -10.52 14.99 -2.41
CA THR A 22 -11.57 14.16 -3.02
C THR A 22 -11.48 14.28 -4.54
N SER A 23 -11.44 13.17 -5.26
CA SER A 23 -11.51 13.17 -6.71
C SER A 23 -12.95 13.04 -7.20
N GLY A 24 -13.19 13.46 -8.45
CA GLY A 24 -14.44 13.17 -9.15
C GLY A 24 -14.46 11.73 -9.68
N GLU A 25 -15.65 11.28 -10.11
CA GLU A 25 -15.84 9.96 -10.74
C GLU A 25 -15.22 9.86 -12.14
N THR A 26 -14.92 11.00 -12.75
CA THR A 26 -14.35 11.07 -14.11
C THR A 26 -13.24 12.11 -14.16
N TYR A 27 -12.22 11.83 -14.95
CA TYR A 27 -11.13 12.75 -15.24
C TYR A 27 -11.27 13.34 -16.63
N SER A 28 -10.63 14.49 -16.89
CA SER A 28 -10.61 15.10 -18.21
C SER A 28 -9.87 14.19 -19.21
N GLU A 29 -10.22 14.34 -20.52
CA GLU A 29 -9.52 13.58 -21.58
C GLU A 29 -8.00 13.79 -21.54
N ALA A 30 -7.53 15.00 -21.21
CA ALA A 30 -6.11 15.28 -21.06
C ALA A 30 -5.46 14.53 -19.89
N ALA A 31 -6.15 14.43 -18.74
CA ALA A 31 -5.66 13.68 -17.60
C ALA A 31 -5.63 12.17 -17.89
N LEU A 32 -6.66 11.65 -18.58
CA LEU A 32 -6.71 10.24 -18.97
C LEU A 32 -5.65 9.89 -20.02
N ALA A 33 -5.39 10.79 -20.99
CA ALA A 33 -4.34 10.64 -21.99
C ALA A 33 -2.93 10.61 -21.34
N ASP A 34 -2.78 11.29 -20.22
CA ASP A 34 -1.56 11.35 -19.41
C ASP A 34 -1.54 10.28 -18.30
N LYS A 35 -2.44 9.30 -18.37
CA LYS A 35 -2.56 8.18 -17.42
C LYS A 35 -2.73 8.60 -15.95
N THR A 36 -3.26 9.81 -15.69
CA THR A 36 -3.61 10.21 -14.31
C THR A 36 -4.72 9.31 -13.78
N ASP A 37 -4.46 8.61 -12.69
CA ASP A 37 -5.38 7.62 -12.14
C ASP A 37 -5.52 7.66 -10.61
N GLY A 38 -4.89 8.60 -9.92
CA GLY A 38 -5.00 8.81 -8.49
C GLY A 38 -5.66 10.14 -8.10
N ALA A 39 -6.35 10.19 -6.95
CA ALA A 39 -6.84 11.44 -6.37
C ALA A 39 -5.67 12.38 -6.00
N ILE A 40 -4.56 11.81 -5.55
CA ILE A 40 -3.23 12.42 -5.51
C ILE A 40 -2.38 11.62 -6.49
N PHE A 41 -1.83 12.29 -7.50
CA PHE A 41 -1.05 11.68 -8.55
C PHE A 41 0.24 12.48 -8.80
N ALA A 42 1.36 11.78 -8.87
CA ALA A 42 2.66 12.34 -9.24
C ALA A 42 3.32 11.50 -10.34
N HIS A 43 3.88 12.15 -11.35
CA HIS A 43 4.70 11.47 -12.36
C HIS A 43 6.10 11.11 -11.84
N ASP A 44 6.54 11.79 -10.79
CA ASP A 44 7.88 11.67 -10.22
C ASP A 44 7.79 11.24 -8.75
N ASP A 45 8.94 11.15 -8.08
CA ASP A 45 9.04 10.81 -6.66
C ASP A 45 8.10 11.65 -5.79
N LEU A 46 7.26 11.00 -5.01
CA LEU A 46 6.38 11.66 -4.04
C LEU A 46 6.82 11.34 -2.61
N THR A 47 6.92 12.38 -1.79
CA THR A 47 7.11 12.23 -0.34
C THR A 47 5.95 12.87 0.41
N ILE A 48 5.29 12.09 1.26
CA ILE A 48 4.29 12.59 2.22
C ILE A 48 4.92 12.59 3.61
N ASN A 49 4.92 13.75 4.26
CA ASN A 49 5.55 13.94 5.56
C ASN A 49 4.76 14.90 6.46
N GLY A 50 5.27 15.13 7.66
CA GLY A 50 4.65 16.01 8.66
C GLY A 50 3.84 15.25 9.70
N SER A 51 3.07 15.98 10.52
CA SER A 51 2.30 15.41 11.64
C SER A 51 0.80 15.72 11.60
N GLY A 52 0.35 16.45 10.58
CA GLY A 52 -1.08 16.72 10.37
C GLY A 52 -1.84 15.50 9.85
N ALA A 53 -3.14 15.66 9.64
CA ALA A 53 -4.00 14.64 9.08
C ALA A 53 -4.27 14.88 7.59
N LEU A 54 -4.41 13.77 6.83
CA LEU A 54 -4.79 13.75 5.41
C LEU A 54 -5.87 12.70 5.20
N THR A 55 -7.01 13.11 4.67
CA THR A 55 -8.06 12.19 4.21
C THR A 55 -8.13 12.26 2.68
N VAL A 56 -7.97 11.11 2.02
CA VAL A 56 -8.09 10.98 0.56
C VAL A 56 -9.30 10.10 0.26
N THR A 57 -10.20 10.62 -0.59
CA THR A 57 -11.33 9.84 -1.09
C THR A 57 -11.29 9.88 -2.61
N ALA A 58 -10.92 8.76 -3.21
CA ALA A 58 -10.99 8.59 -4.65
C ALA A 58 -12.36 8.06 -5.06
N ALA A 59 -12.95 8.64 -6.08
CA ALA A 59 -14.16 8.13 -6.73
C ALA A 59 -13.84 7.41 -8.06
N TYR A 60 -12.56 7.45 -8.50
CA TYR A 60 -12.06 6.80 -9.70
C TYR A 60 -10.66 6.26 -9.44
N LYS A 61 -10.44 4.98 -9.76
CA LYS A 61 -9.17 4.26 -9.61
C LYS A 61 -8.53 4.43 -8.22
N HIS A 62 -7.29 4.95 -8.17
CA HIS A 62 -6.44 4.90 -6.99
C HIS A 62 -6.59 6.12 -6.08
N GLY A 63 -6.25 5.96 -4.83
CA GLY A 63 -6.21 7.03 -3.84
C GLY A 63 -4.98 7.92 -4.02
N ILE A 64 -3.81 7.36 -3.78
CA ILE A 64 -2.51 7.99 -3.94
C ILE A 64 -1.73 7.17 -4.96
N ALA A 65 -1.30 7.78 -6.05
CA ALA A 65 -0.53 7.11 -7.09
C ALA A 65 0.75 7.89 -7.42
N ALA A 66 1.83 7.16 -7.66
CA ALA A 66 3.10 7.71 -8.13
C ALA A 66 3.69 6.81 -9.23
N ASN A 67 4.11 7.41 -10.35
CA ASN A 67 4.78 6.66 -11.41
C ASN A 67 6.21 6.25 -11.07
N ASP A 68 6.85 7.01 -10.17
CA ASP A 68 8.14 6.68 -9.60
C ASP A 68 7.94 6.20 -8.14
N SER A 69 8.84 6.53 -7.23
CA SER A 69 8.77 6.06 -5.86
C SER A 69 7.88 6.92 -4.95
N LEU A 70 7.22 6.29 -3.98
CA LEU A 70 6.51 6.96 -2.90
C LEU A 70 7.20 6.73 -1.56
N ARG A 71 7.34 7.79 -0.79
CA ARG A 71 7.83 7.74 0.60
C ARG A 71 6.83 8.36 1.54
N ILE A 72 6.43 7.63 2.60
CA ILE A 72 5.55 8.13 3.66
C ILE A 72 6.33 8.12 4.96
N THR A 73 6.59 9.30 5.54
CA THR A 73 7.46 9.43 6.71
C THR A 73 6.74 9.93 7.96
N GLY A 74 5.45 10.25 7.87
CA GLY A 74 4.64 10.70 9.00
C GLY A 74 3.26 11.13 8.59
N GLY A 75 2.48 11.58 9.57
CA GLY A 75 1.11 12.02 9.42
C GLY A 75 0.08 10.97 9.82
N LYS A 76 -1.16 11.42 9.94
CA LYS A 76 -2.32 10.54 10.08
C LYS A 76 -3.06 10.51 8.75
N ILE A 77 -2.96 9.40 8.03
CA ILE A 77 -3.41 9.30 6.65
C ILE A 77 -4.55 8.30 6.55
N THR A 78 -5.68 8.74 6.00
CA THR A 78 -6.83 7.85 5.72
C THR A 78 -7.11 7.89 4.23
N VAL A 79 -7.14 6.72 3.57
CA VAL A 79 -7.39 6.63 2.13
C VAL A 79 -8.53 5.66 1.85
N THR A 80 -9.45 6.08 0.98
CA THR A 80 -10.51 5.22 0.44
C THR A 80 -10.50 5.33 -1.08
N ALA A 81 -10.49 4.19 -1.77
CA ALA A 81 -10.44 4.14 -3.24
C ALA A 81 -11.22 2.93 -3.79
N PRO A 82 -11.80 3.03 -5.00
CA PRO A 82 -12.48 1.90 -5.64
C PRO A 82 -11.53 0.87 -6.27
N ALA A 83 -10.26 1.24 -6.50
CA ALA A 83 -9.15 0.35 -6.82
C ALA A 83 -8.16 0.41 -5.65
N ASP A 84 -6.85 0.57 -5.90
CA ASP A 84 -5.85 0.57 -4.84
C ASP A 84 -5.87 1.88 -4.03
N THR A 85 -5.69 1.78 -2.73
CA THR A 85 -5.55 3.02 -1.95
C THR A 85 -4.19 3.67 -2.16
N VAL A 86 -3.13 2.87 -2.35
CA VAL A 86 -1.78 3.31 -2.71
C VAL A 86 -1.28 2.47 -3.88
N HIS A 87 -0.94 3.12 -5.00
CA HIS A 87 -0.43 2.50 -6.22
C HIS A 87 0.89 3.16 -6.64
N VAL A 88 1.96 2.38 -6.77
CA VAL A 88 3.32 2.90 -7.03
C VAL A 88 4.01 2.04 -8.08
N ASN A 89 4.51 2.64 -9.16
CA ASN A 89 5.18 1.86 -10.20
C ASN A 89 6.60 1.44 -9.81
N ASP A 90 7.29 2.23 -8.96
CA ASP A 90 8.61 1.83 -8.46
C ASP A 90 8.53 1.32 -7.02
N SER A 91 9.10 2.00 -6.06
CA SER A 91 9.17 1.53 -4.68
C SER A 91 8.34 2.36 -3.70
N LEU A 92 7.75 1.69 -2.73
CA LEU A 92 7.11 2.32 -1.58
C LEU A 92 7.94 2.14 -0.32
N HIS A 93 8.24 3.23 0.38
CA HIS A 93 8.86 3.21 1.71
C HIS A 93 7.98 3.89 2.76
N ILE A 94 7.63 3.15 3.81
CA ILE A 94 6.88 3.69 4.97
C ILE A 94 7.82 3.63 6.19
N THR A 95 8.19 4.79 6.73
CA THR A 95 9.12 4.88 7.87
C THR A 95 8.45 5.29 9.18
N GLY A 96 7.20 5.81 9.12
CA GLY A 96 6.46 6.18 10.32
C GLY A 96 5.27 7.07 9.96
N ALA A 97 4.07 6.51 10.08
CA ALA A 97 2.79 7.20 9.90
C ALA A 97 1.70 6.36 10.57
N ASP A 98 0.54 6.97 10.81
CA ASP A 98 -0.69 6.26 11.19
C ASP A 98 -1.60 6.21 9.97
N ILE A 99 -1.66 5.06 9.32
CA ILE A 99 -2.29 4.88 8.01
C ILE A 99 -3.51 3.97 8.13
N THR A 100 -4.65 4.43 7.63
CA THR A 100 -5.90 3.65 7.55
C THR A 100 -6.36 3.58 6.11
N LEU A 101 -6.54 2.36 5.58
CA LEU A 101 -6.84 2.11 4.18
C LEU A 101 -8.15 1.33 4.02
N SER A 102 -8.91 1.66 2.96
CA SER A 102 -10.11 0.92 2.54
C SER A 102 -10.13 0.91 1.00
N ALA A 103 -9.76 -0.21 0.42
CA ALA A 103 -9.60 -0.41 -1.01
C ALA A 103 -10.71 -1.30 -1.58
N GLY A 104 -11.03 -1.10 -2.86
CA GLY A 104 -11.84 -2.02 -3.64
C GLY A 104 -11.02 -3.11 -4.32
N ASP A 105 -9.71 -2.88 -4.48
CA ASP A 105 -8.70 -3.82 -4.97
C ASP A 105 -7.59 -3.89 -3.91
N ASP A 106 -6.34 -3.56 -4.22
CA ASP A 106 -5.26 -3.71 -3.25
C ASP A 106 -5.16 -2.50 -2.30
N ALA A 107 -4.87 -2.79 -1.03
CA ALA A 107 -4.64 -1.68 -0.12
C ALA A 107 -3.33 -0.97 -0.46
N ILE A 108 -2.27 -1.72 -0.74
CA ILE A 108 -0.97 -1.21 -1.18
C ILE A 108 -0.49 -2.07 -2.34
N HIS A 109 -0.27 -1.43 -3.50
CA HIS A 109 0.34 -2.05 -4.67
C HIS A 109 1.63 -1.34 -5.06
N SER A 110 2.67 -2.11 -5.40
CA SER A 110 3.90 -1.60 -6.00
C SER A 110 4.42 -2.55 -7.06
N ASP A 111 4.81 -2.01 -8.22
CA ASP A 111 5.36 -2.82 -9.31
C ASP A 111 6.77 -3.38 -9.00
N THR A 112 7.45 -2.85 -7.98
CA THR A 112 8.80 -3.33 -7.63
C THR A 112 8.97 -3.73 -6.17
N SER A 113 8.76 -2.83 -5.21
CA SER A 113 9.00 -3.18 -3.81
C SER A 113 8.22 -2.33 -2.80
N VAL A 114 7.88 -2.96 -1.68
CA VAL A 114 7.32 -2.30 -0.50
C VAL A 114 8.22 -2.54 0.70
N ALA A 115 8.70 -1.47 1.34
CA ALA A 115 9.47 -1.53 2.59
C ALA A 115 8.74 -0.79 3.71
N ILE A 116 8.33 -1.53 4.74
CA ILE A 116 7.71 -0.99 5.96
C ILE A 116 8.75 -1.03 7.08
N LEU A 117 9.25 0.14 7.44
CA LEU A 117 10.34 0.32 8.40
C LEU A 117 9.82 0.79 9.75
N GLY A 118 8.51 1.02 9.88
CA GLY A 118 7.83 1.42 11.11
C GLY A 118 6.49 2.11 10.83
N GLY A 119 5.80 2.52 11.91
CA GLY A 119 4.48 3.14 11.86
C GLY A 119 3.34 2.17 12.17
N SER A 120 2.12 2.60 11.90
CA SER A 120 0.91 1.80 12.08
C SER A 120 0.10 1.79 10.78
N ILE A 121 -0.23 0.62 10.27
CA ILE A 121 -1.01 0.43 9.06
C ILE A 121 -2.21 -0.43 9.40
N THR A 122 -3.41 0.10 9.16
CA THR A 122 -4.67 -0.63 9.33
C THR A 122 -5.40 -0.65 8.00
N VAL A 123 -5.58 -1.84 7.45
CA VAL A 123 -6.41 -2.06 6.27
C VAL A 123 -7.74 -2.63 6.72
N ASN A 124 -8.81 -1.84 6.54
CA ASN A 124 -10.16 -2.23 6.96
C ASN A 124 -10.81 -3.22 5.97
N THR A 125 -10.53 -3.04 4.68
CA THR A 125 -11.02 -3.89 3.59
C THR A 125 -10.15 -3.72 2.36
N CYS A 126 -9.93 -4.82 1.64
CA CYS A 126 -9.23 -4.87 0.34
C CYS A 126 -9.50 -6.22 -0.33
N ASN A 127 -9.09 -6.36 -1.57
CA ASN A 127 -8.89 -7.67 -2.19
C ASN A 127 -7.59 -8.25 -1.63
N GLU A 128 -6.44 -7.73 -2.02
CA GLU A 128 -5.14 -8.05 -1.43
C GLU A 128 -4.65 -6.93 -0.51
N GLY A 129 -3.93 -7.31 0.55
CA GLY A 129 -3.47 -6.34 1.54
C GLY A 129 -2.27 -5.54 1.06
N ILE A 130 -1.16 -6.22 0.81
CA ILE A 130 0.08 -5.63 0.30
C ILE A 130 0.56 -6.52 -0.85
N GLU A 131 0.64 -5.95 -2.04
CA GLU A 131 1.13 -6.62 -3.23
C GLU A 131 2.38 -5.92 -3.79
N ALA A 132 3.44 -6.68 -3.99
CA ALA A 132 4.66 -6.27 -4.69
C ALA A 132 5.57 -7.48 -4.94
N PRO A 133 6.49 -7.43 -5.93
CA PRO A 133 7.51 -8.48 -6.09
C PRO A 133 8.41 -8.65 -4.85
N GLU A 134 8.75 -7.57 -4.16
CA GLU A 134 9.60 -7.61 -2.97
C GLU A 134 8.94 -6.88 -1.81
N ILE A 135 8.71 -7.57 -0.69
CA ILE A 135 8.06 -7.01 0.49
C ILE A 135 8.95 -7.20 1.71
N LEU A 136 9.31 -6.08 2.35
CA LEU A 136 10.14 -6.04 3.55
C LEU A 136 9.37 -5.38 4.70
N VAL A 137 9.28 -6.08 5.83
CA VAL A 137 8.80 -5.53 7.10
C VAL A 137 9.93 -5.57 8.13
N GLU A 138 10.49 -4.40 8.44
CA GLU A 138 11.52 -4.26 9.47
C GLU A 138 10.91 -4.03 10.86
N ASP A 139 9.85 -3.22 10.94
CA ASP A 139 9.16 -2.87 12.18
C ASP A 139 7.77 -2.29 11.87
N GLY A 140 6.97 -2.05 12.89
CA GLY A 140 5.65 -1.43 12.81
C GLY A 140 4.51 -2.34 13.27
N ALA A 141 3.30 -1.80 13.25
CA ALA A 141 2.08 -2.51 13.55
C ALA A 141 1.18 -2.56 12.31
N ILE A 142 1.05 -3.71 11.70
CA ILE A 142 0.31 -3.92 10.46
C ILE A 142 -0.88 -4.81 10.75
N THR A 143 -2.08 -4.34 10.43
CA THR A 143 -3.31 -5.14 10.49
C THR A 143 -4.01 -5.05 9.15
N VAL A 144 -4.23 -6.20 8.51
CA VAL A 144 -4.90 -6.30 7.22
C VAL A 144 -6.16 -7.14 7.37
N THR A 145 -7.26 -6.65 6.78
CA THR A 145 -8.47 -7.44 6.57
C THR A 145 -8.72 -7.51 5.07
N SER A 146 -8.42 -8.66 4.47
CA SER A 146 -8.51 -8.91 3.04
C SER A 146 -9.63 -9.89 2.69
N THR A 147 -9.99 -9.96 1.41
CA THR A 147 -10.90 -10.99 0.85
C THR A 147 -10.15 -12.03 0.02
N ASP A 148 -8.91 -11.75 -0.31
CA ASP A 148 -7.91 -12.62 -0.91
C ASP A 148 -6.67 -12.59 0.00
N ASP A 149 -5.46 -12.47 -0.52
CA ASP A 149 -4.24 -12.59 0.28
C ASP A 149 -3.99 -11.40 1.21
N GLY A 150 -3.44 -11.68 2.39
CA GLY A 150 -3.04 -10.62 3.32
C GLY A 150 -1.78 -9.90 2.86
N ILE A 151 -0.79 -10.64 2.39
CA ILE A 151 0.46 -10.17 1.77
C ILE A 151 0.74 -11.09 0.58
N ASN A 152 0.97 -10.52 -0.61
CA ASN A 152 1.24 -11.23 -1.84
C ASN A 152 2.54 -10.76 -2.49
N ALA A 153 3.59 -11.59 -2.48
CA ALA A 153 4.81 -11.32 -3.24
C ALA A 153 4.73 -11.96 -4.62
N CYS A 154 4.16 -11.21 -5.55
CA CYS A 154 3.82 -11.65 -6.90
C CYS A 154 4.91 -11.32 -7.94
N GLY A 155 4.73 -11.86 -9.14
CA GLY A 155 5.62 -11.62 -10.27
C GLY A 155 6.53 -12.79 -10.58
N THR A 156 7.46 -12.60 -11.51
CA THR A 156 8.39 -13.65 -11.94
C THR A 156 9.81 -13.40 -11.47
N GLU A 157 10.21 -12.12 -11.36
CA GLU A 157 11.56 -11.70 -10.96
C GLU A 157 11.46 -10.31 -10.29
N THR A 158 12.32 -10.06 -9.32
CA THR A 158 12.53 -8.74 -8.75
C THR A 158 13.44 -7.88 -9.64
N SER A 159 13.68 -6.64 -9.27
CA SER A 159 14.52 -5.71 -10.04
C SER A 159 15.98 -6.17 -10.21
N ASP A 160 16.48 -7.02 -9.34
CA ASP A 160 17.84 -7.59 -9.40
C ASP A 160 17.89 -9.00 -10.01
N GLY A 161 16.74 -9.52 -10.47
CA GLY A 161 16.60 -10.84 -11.08
C GLY A 161 16.48 -12.00 -10.09
N SER A 162 16.25 -11.72 -8.80
CA SER A 162 15.88 -12.74 -7.82
C SER A 162 14.39 -13.12 -7.94
N LEU A 163 13.96 -14.17 -7.24
CA LEU A 163 12.55 -14.50 -7.13
C LEU A 163 11.84 -13.52 -6.20
N PRO A 164 10.55 -13.24 -6.42
CA PRO A 164 9.75 -12.49 -5.49
C PRO A 164 9.84 -13.01 -4.05
N GLY A 165 9.62 -12.18 -3.07
CA GLY A 165 9.72 -12.64 -1.70
C GLY A 165 9.20 -11.70 -0.63
N VAL A 166 8.88 -12.29 0.51
CA VAL A 166 8.48 -11.58 1.73
C VAL A 166 9.53 -11.78 2.80
N THR A 167 10.03 -10.69 3.36
CA THR A 167 10.96 -10.73 4.51
C THR A 167 10.35 -9.97 5.69
N ILE A 168 10.18 -10.63 6.83
CA ILE A 168 9.70 -10.01 8.07
C ILE A 168 10.81 -10.13 9.13
N ASN A 169 11.44 -9.01 9.47
CA ASN A 169 12.52 -8.95 10.45
C ASN A 169 12.02 -8.50 11.84
N GLY A 170 10.85 -7.84 11.91
CA GLY A 170 10.32 -7.30 13.16
C GLY A 170 8.86 -6.88 13.07
N GLY A 171 8.43 -6.13 14.09
CA GLY A 171 7.08 -5.58 14.17
C GLY A 171 5.99 -6.58 14.55
N THR A 172 4.75 -6.19 14.35
CA THR A 172 3.56 -7.03 14.55
C THR A 172 2.72 -7.02 13.28
N VAL A 173 2.54 -8.17 12.67
CA VAL A 173 1.76 -8.36 11.44
C VAL A 173 0.54 -9.23 11.76
N THR A 174 -0.65 -8.68 11.57
CA THR A 174 -1.93 -9.36 11.79
C THR A 174 -2.70 -9.42 10.47
N LEU A 175 -2.92 -10.63 9.96
CA LEU A 175 -3.59 -10.87 8.69
C LEU A 175 -4.89 -11.61 8.94
N LEU A 176 -6.00 -11.01 8.53
CA LEU A 176 -7.35 -11.49 8.76
C LEU A 176 -8.06 -11.68 7.42
N ASN A 177 -8.55 -12.89 7.15
CA ASN A 177 -9.45 -13.12 6.01
C ASN A 177 -10.75 -13.75 6.49
N PRO A 178 -11.84 -12.97 6.63
CA PRO A 178 -13.14 -13.47 7.01
C PRO A 178 -13.98 -13.96 5.82
N SER A 179 -13.47 -13.92 4.59
CA SER A 179 -14.27 -14.14 3.36
C SER A 179 -14.65 -15.61 3.14
N GLY A 180 -13.87 -16.55 3.69
CA GLY A 180 -14.04 -17.99 3.46
C GLY A 180 -13.67 -18.44 2.04
N ARG A 181 -12.89 -17.63 1.31
CA ARG A 181 -12.33 -17.98 0.00
C ARG A 181 -11.00 -18.70 0.16
N ASP A 182 -10.54 -19.32 -0.91
CA ASP A 182 -9.17 -19.80 -1.04
C ASP A 182 -8.24 -18.57 -1.11
N ALA A 183 -7.57 -18.30 -0.01
CA ALA A 183 -6.76 -17.12 0.19
C ALA A 183 -5.68 -17.42 1.23
N ASP A 184 -4.53 -16.83 1.05
CA ASP A 184 -3.39 -17.04 1.93
C ASP A 184 -3.17 -15.83 2.89
N GLY A 185 -2.62 -16.12 4.06
CA GLY A 185 -2.16 -15.05 4.95
C GLY A 185 -0.98 -14.33 4.31
N ILE A 186 0.00 -15.10 3.83
CA ILE A 186 1.14 -14.62 3.06
C ILE A 186 1.31 -15.57 1.88
N ASP A 187 1.19 -15.06 0.66
CA ASP A 187 1.57 -15.74 -0.56
C ASP A 187 2.89 -15.20 -1.12
N SER A 188 3.66 -16.06 -1.78
CA SER A 188 4.89 -15.64 -2.45
C SER A 188 5.27 -16.58 -3.57
N ASN A 189 5.55 -16.01 -4.74
CA ASN A 189 6.11 -16.75 -5.87
C ASN A 189 7.59 -17.19 -5.64
N GLY A 190 8.16 -16.88 -4.51
CA GLY A 190 9.52 -17.24 -4.12
C GLY A 190 9.65 -17.54 -2.64
N ASN A 191 10.40 -16.74 -1.90
CA ASN A 191 10.71 -17.01 -0.51
C ASN A 191 9.81 -16.26 0.47
N ILE A 192 9.54 -16.87 1.62
CA ILE A 192 8.98 -16.23 2.80
C ILE A 192 9.96 -16.42 3.95
N ASP A 193 10.59 -15.32 4.40
CA ASP A 193 11.59 -15.32 5.46
C ASP A 193 11.06 -14.54 6.68
N ILE A 194 10.70 -15.24 7.75
CA ILE A 194 10.28 -14.63 9.02
C ILE A 194 11.43 -14.75 10.02
N ASN A 195 12.20 -13.68 10.19
CA ASN A 195 13.38 -13.63 11.02
C ASN A 195 13.09 -13.09 12.44
N GLY A 196 11.95 -12.38 12.61
CA GLY A 196 11.56 -11.79 13.89
C GLY A 196 10.14 -11.26 13.90
N GLY A 197 9.78 -10.57 14.99
CA GLY A 197 8.45 -9.97 15.16
C GLY A 197 7.38 -10.97 15.62
N LEU A 198 6.14 -10.54 15.48
CA LEU A 198 4.94 -11.35 15.74
C LEU A 198 4.08 -11.38 14.49
N VAL A 199 3.86 -12.56 13.92
CA VAL A 199 2.95 -12.75 12.78
C VAL A 199 1.75 -13.56 13.27
N TYR A 200 0.55 -12.99 13.12
CA TYR A 200 -0.72 -13.63 13.43
C TYR A 200 -1.58 -13.68 12.17
N ILE A 201 -1.99 -14.88 11.78
CA ILE A 201 -2.84 -15.13 10.61
C ILE A 201 -4.12 -15.81 11.06
N SER A 202 -5.27 -15.30 10.66
CA SER A 202 -6.59 -15.87 10.92
C SER A 202 -7.43 -15.87 9.65
N LEU A 203 -7.56 -17.04 9.06
CA LEU A 203 -8.35 -17.27 7.85
C LEU A 203 -9.62 -18.04 8.21
N VAL A 204 -10.74 -17.64 7.61
CA VAL A 204 -12.03 -18.34 7.74
C VAL A 204 -12.34 -18.99 6.40
N GLY A 205 -12.01 -20.26 6.24
CA GLY A 205 -12.23 -20.99 4.99
C GLY A 205 -12.03 -22.49 5.16
N ASP A 206 -12.25 -23.24 4.13
CA ASP A 206 -12.23 -24.70 4.10
C ASP A 206 -10.92 -25.29 3.56
N GLY A 207 -9.84 -24.55 3.57
CA GLY A 207 -8.55 -25.10 3.19
C GLY A 207 -7.58 -24.18 2.49
N GLY A 208 -7.70 -22.86 2.71
CA GLY A 208 -6.65 -21.96 2.28
C GLY A 208 -5.30 -22.40 2.82
N ASN A 209 -4.27 -22.35 2.01
CA ASN A 209 -2.92 -22.65 2.45
C ASN A 209 -2.48 -21.57 3.43
N CYS A 210 -1.89 -21.97 4.55
CA CYS A 210 -1.33 -21.07 5.56
C CYS A 210 0.19 -20.96 5.39
N ALA A 211 0.68 -21.14 4.17
CA ALA A 211 2.12 -21.10 3.93
C ALA A 211 2.64 -19.68 3.76
#